data_ad499fb5f68ccad859c2e6dbcaca3519
#
_entry.id   ad499fb5f68ccad859c2e6dbcaca3519
#
_cell.length_a   1.000
_cell.length_b   1.000
_cell.length_c   1.000
_cell.angle_alpha   90.00
_cell.angle_beta   90.00
_cell.angle_gamma   90.00
#
_symmetry.space_group_name_H-M   'P 1'
#
loop_
_entity.id
_entity.type
_entity.pdbx_description
1 polymer ?
#
loop_
_entity_poly.entity_id
_entity_poly.type
_entity_poly.pdbx_seq_one_letter_code
_entity_poly.pdbx_strand_id
1 'polypeptide(L)'
;RFEIGDVVEVDVTPANFGRSAAHTAKQMLIQRLKEAERSVVYEEYYSREGDIITGVITRVEGKNVFINLGKTEAILPPTEQIVTETYREGDRIKCYIVEVKKTTKGPQIMISRTHPGLLKRLFELEVPEIFEGVVELKSVAREPGMRSKIAVYSRDENIDPVGACVGPKGQRVQHIVDELHDEKIDIVKWDEDPAIYIANSLSPAKVVSVDVSEEEKASYVVVPDYQLSLAIGKAGQNARLAAKLTNWKIDIKSETQAAEEPFTGFGNAEDGE
;
A
#
# COMPACT_ATOMS: atom_id res chain seq x y z
N ARG A 1 -71.15 -18.60 -34.82
CA ARG A 1 -71.98 -17.75 -33.93
C ARG A 1 -71.69 -18.26 -32.53
N PHE A 2 -71.24 -17.39 -31.69
CA PHE A 2 -71.03 -17.68 -30.26
C PHE A 2 -72.25 -17.10 -29.51
N GLU A 3 -72.72 -17.82 -28.49
CA GLU A 3 -73.75 -17.37 -27.58
C GLU A 3 -73.17 -16.84 -26.27
N ILE A 4 -73.89 -16.03 -25.52
CA ILE A 4 -73.50 -15.49 -24.27
C ILE A 4 -73.34 -16.67 -23.23
N GLY A 5 -72.12 -16.98 -22.85
CA GLY A 5 -71.76 -18.09 -21.96
C GLY A 5 -70.88 -19.14 -22.60
N ASP A 6 -70.57 -19.07 -23.89
CA ASP A 6 -69.62 -19.95 -24.57
C ASP A 6 -68.20 -19.66 -24.15
N VAL A 7 -67.45 -20.71 -23.85
CA VAL A 7 -65.99 -20.58 -23.58
C VAL A 7 -65.28 -20.61 -24.93
N VAL A 8 -64.70 -19.50 -25.29
CA VAL A 8 -63.87 -19.38 -26.50
C VAL A 8 -62.42 -19.52 -26.13
N GLU A 9 -61.79 -20.59 -26.56
CA GLU A 9 -60.31 -20.71 -26.51
C GLU A 9 -59.74 -19.79 -27.58
N VAL A 10 -59.05 -18.75 -27.14
CA VAL A 10 -58.28 -17.87 -28.01
C VAL A 10 -56.81 -18.22 -27.87
N ASP A 11 -56.21 -18.70 -28.94
CA ASP A 11 -54.76 -18.90 -28.99
C ASP A 11 -54.12 -17.52 -29.00
N VAL A 12 -53.59 -17.12 -27.86
CA VAL A 12 -52.85 -15.86 -27.66
C VAL A 12 -51.35 -15.99 -27.96
N THR A 13 -50.93 -17.12 -28.53
CA THR A 13 -49.58 -17.32 -28.99
C THR A 13 -49.27 -16.32 -30.09
N PRO A 14 -48.36 -15.36 -29.89
CA PRO A 14 -48.01 -14.39 -30.93
C PRO A 14 -47.56 -15.13 -32.19
N ALA A 15 -48.14 -14.81 -33.34
CA ALA A 15 -47.78 -15.42 -34.63
C ALA A 15 -46.29 -15.32 -35.01
N ASN A 16 -45.54 -14.50 -34.30
CA ASN A 16 -44.11 -14.29 -34.43
C ASN A 16 -43.26 -14.93 -33.33
N PHE A 17 -43.73 -15.99 -32.65
CA PHE A 17 -42.90 -16.82 -31.76
C PHE A 17 -41.92 -17.66 -32.58
N GLY A 18 -41.22 -16.98 -33.49
CA GLY A 18 -40.27 -17.58 -34.40
C GLY A 18 -38.88 -17.58 -33.86
N ARG A 19 -37.97 -18.15 -34.64
CA ARG A 19 -36.51 -18.25 -34.35
C ARG A 19 -35.91 -16.93 -33.83
N SER A 20 -36.39 -15.77 -34.27
CA SER A 20 -35.88 -14.47 -33.88
C SER A 20 -36.20 -14.15 -32.41
N ALA A 21 -37.43 -14.43 -31.94
CA ALA A 21 -37.82 -14.21 -30.53
C ALA A 21 -37.04 -15.15 -29.59
N ALA A 22 -36.90 -16.43 -29.99
CA ALA A 22 -36.11 -17.41 -29.24
C ALA A 22 -34.60 -17.01 -29.19
N HIS A 23 -34.03 -16.49 -30.28
CA HIS A 23 -32.67 -15.99 -30.34
C HIS A 23 -32.47 -14.77 -29.42
N THR A 24 -33.40 -13.79 -29.46
CA THR A 24 -33.36 -12.62 -28.59
C THR A 24 -33.45 -13.02 -27.11
N ALA A 25 -34.38 -13.93 -26.76
CA ALA A 25 -34.51 -14.41 -25.40
C ALA A 25 -33.21 -15.11 -24.92
N LYS A 26 -32.61 -15.96 -25.76
CA LYS A 26 -31.31 -16.59 -25.47
C LYS A 26 -30.23 -15.55 -25.24
N GLN A 27 -30.11 -14.53 -26.08
CA GLN A 27 -29.12 -13.45 -25.91
C GLN A 27 -29.35 -12.67 -24.60
N MET A 28 -30.59 -12.35 -24.27
CA MET A 28 -30.93 -11.66 -23.02
C MET A 28 -30.56 -12.52 -21.80
N LEU A 29 -30.81 -13.81 -21.83
CA LEU A 29 -30.42 -14.72 -20.74
C LEU A 29 -28.90 -14.81 -20.58
N ILE A 30 -28.16 -14.93 -21.69
CA ILE A 30 -26.68 -14.94 -21.67
C ILE A 30 -26.16 -13.62 -21.13
N GLN A 31 -26.74 -12.48 -21.53
CA GLN A 31 -26.34 -11.16 -21.02
C GLN A 31 -26.61 -11.05 -19.52
N ARG A 32 -27.80 -11.45 -19.06
CA ARG A 32 -28.13 -11.44 -17.62
C ARG A 32 -27.20 -12.32 -16.80
N LEU A 33 -26.87 -13.52 -17.33
CA LEU A 33 -25.92 -14.42 -16.67
C LEU A 33 -24.53 -13.77 -16.54
N LYS A 34 -24.03 -13.17 -17.63
CA LYS A 34 -22.74 -12.46 -17.60
C LYS A 34 -22.75 -11.27 -16.65
N GLU A 35 -23.85 -10.54 -16.56
CA GLU A 35 -24.01 -9.43 -15.60
C GLU A 35 -23.97 -9.94 -14.15
N ALA A 36 -24.65 -11.05 -13.87
CA ALA A 36 -24.62 -11.68 -12.55
C ALA A 36 -23.22 -12.20 -12.19
N GLU A 37 -22.55 -12.91 -13.10
CA GLU A 37 -21.16 -13.36 -12.91
C GLU A 37 -20.22 -12.19 -12.62
N ARG A 38 -20.31 -11.09 -13.38
CA ARG A 38 -19.52 -9.86 -13.18
C ARG A 38 -19.79 -9.21 -11.82
N SER A 39 -21.05 -9.23 -11.37
CA SER A 39 -21.40 -8.69 -10.06
C SER A 39 -20.81 -9.52 -8.93
N VAL A 40 -20.85 -10.84 -9.03
CA VAL A 40 -20.22 -11.74 -8.02
C VAL A 40 -18.70 -11.50 -7.96
N VAL A 41 -18.03 -11.42 -9.11
CA VAL A 41 -16.59 -11.15 -9.16
C VAL A 41 -16.29 -9.76 -8.59
N TYR A 42 -17.10 -8.75 -8.91
CA TYR A 42 -16.94 -7.41 -8.34
C TYR A 42 -17.01 -7.42 -6.81
N GLU A 43 -18.07 -8.01 -6.23
CA GLU A 43 -18.25 -8.08 -4.77
C GLU A 43 -17.10 -8.80 -4.08
N GLU A 44 -16.61 -9.89 -4.67
CA GLU A 44 -15.48 -10.67 -4.14
C GLU A 44 -14.21 -9.82 -4.03
N TYR A 45 -13.86 -9.07 -5.08
CA TYR A 45 -12.64 -8.25 -5.06
C TYR A 45 -12.83 -6.92 -4.36
N TYR A 46 -14.03 -6.37 -4.38
CA TYR A 46 -14.36 -5.14 -3.64
C TYR A 46 -14.18 -5.32 -2.13
N SER A 47 -14.61 -6.45 -1.60
CA SER A 47 -14.37 -6.80 -0.19
C SER A 47 -12.90 -6.97 0.19
N ARG A 48 -12.02 -7.05 -0.80
CA ARG A 48 -10.57 -7.22 -0.65
C ARG A 48 -9.78 -5.96 -1.00
N GLU A 49 -10.44 -4.82 -1.22
CA GLU A 49 -9.73 -3.55 -1.32
C GLU A 49 -8.87 -3.32 -0.07
N GLY A 50 -7.65 -2.87 -0.27
CA GLY A 50 -6.70 -2.72 0.83
C GLY A 50 -5.98 -4.00 1.25
N ASP A 51 -6.14 -5.09 0.51
CA ASP A 51 -5.50 -6.38 0.77
C ASP A 51 -4.44 -6.73 -0.26
N ILE A 52 -3.62 -7.73 0.07
CA ILE A 52 -2.67 -8.34 -0.86
C ILE A 52 -3.36 -9.42 -1.68
N ILE A 53 -3.04 -9.45 -2.96
CA ILE A 53 -3.38 -10.53 -3.85
C ILE A 53 -2.16 -11.03 -4.63
N THR A 54 -2.09 -12.34 -4.81
CA THR A 54 -1.08 -12.97 -5.66
C THR A 54 -1.70 -13.32 -7.00
N GLY A 55 -1.05 -12.91 -8.07
CA GLY A 55 -1.46 -13.26 -9.42
C GLY A 55 -0.28 -13.66 -10.31
N VAL A 56 -0.58 -14.01 -11.55
CA VAL A 56 0.40 -14.37 -12.57
C VAL A 56 0.36 -13.33 -13.69
N ILE A 57 1.51 -12.82 -14.07
CA ILE A 57 1.62 -11.87 -15.19
C ILE A 57 1.25 -12.60 -16.48
N THR A 58 0.21 -12.13 -17.18
CA THR A 58 -0.27 -12.73 -18.43
C THR A 58 0.32 -12.05 -19.66
N ARG A 59 0.46 -10.73 -19.60
CA ARG A 59 1.00 -9.94 -20.71
C ARG A 59 1.45 -8.56 -20.25
N VAL A 60 2.31 -7.97 -21.06
CA VAL A 60 2.71 -6.57 -20.94
C VAL A 60 2.31 -5.88 -22.25
N GLU A 61 1.37 -4.94 -22.16
CA GLU A 61 0.91 -4.17 -23.32
C GLU A 61 1.26 -2.68 -23.15
N GLY A 62 2.17 -2.21 -24.00
CA GLY A 62 2.71 -0.87 -23.86
C GLY A 62 3.48 -0.73 -22.54
N LYS A 63 2.93 0.06 -21.62
CA LYS A 63 3.51 0.24 -20.28
C LYS A 63 2.67 -0.41 -19.16
N ASN A 64 1.52 -1.00 -19.50
CA ASN A 64 0.65 -1.65 -18.52
C ASN A 64 1.01 -3.13 -18.39
N VAL A 65 1.01 -3.64 -17.17
CA VAL A 65 1.15 -5.06 -16.88
C VAL A 65 -0.20 -5.62 -16.48
N PHE A 66 -0.59 -6.72 -17.11
CA PHE A 66 -1.84 -7.42 -16.83
C PHE A 66 -1.56 -8.68 -16.04
N ILE A 67 -2.32 -8.87 -14.98
CA ILE A 67 -2.10 -9.92 -13.99
C ILE A 67 -3.39 -10.72 -13.84
N ASN A 68 -3.31 -12.03 -14.07
CA ASN A 68 -4.41 -12.94 -13.87
C ASN A 68 -4.57 -13.27 -12.38
N LEU A 69 -5.75 -13.01 -11.86
CA LEU A 69 -6.12 -13.28 -10.47
C LEU A 69 -6.96 -14.55 -10.33
N GLY A 70 -7.10 -15.34 -11.40
CA GLY A 70 -7.93 -16.55 -11.48
C GLY A 70 -9.28 -16.29 -12.13
N LYS A 71 -10.14 -15.46 -11.56
CA LYS A 71 -11.49 -15.17 -12.10
C LYS A 71 -11.53 -13.96 -13.03
N THR A 72 -10.55 -13.07 -12.89
CA THR A 72 -10.46 -11.83 -13.69
C THR A 72 -9.01 -11.39 -13.80
N GLU A 73 -8.76 -10.40 -14.66
CA GLU A 73 -7.48 -9.73 -14.78
C GLU A 73 -7.47 -8.41 -14.00
N ALA A 74 -6.33 -8.12 -13.39
CA ALA A 74 -6.02 -6.83 -12.81
C ALA A 74 -5.01 -6.06 -13.66
N ILE A 75 -4.99 -4.75 -13.50
CA ILE A 75 -4.10 -3.85 -14.20
C ILE A 75 -3.12 -3.23 -13.22
N LEU A 76 -1.83 -3.34 -13.52
CA LEU A 76 -0.74 -2.66 -12.85
C LEU A 76 -0.22 -1.55 -13.79
N PRO A 77 -0.72 -0.30 -13.62
CA PRO A 77 -0.33 0.81 -14.49
C PRO A 77 1.11 1.26 -14.19
N PRO A 78 1.77 2.00 -15.09
CA PRO A 78 3.16 2.43 -14.93
C PRO A 78 3.45 3.21 -13.66
N THR A 79 2.49 3.99 -13.19
CA THR A 79 2.58 4.78 -11.94
C THR A 79 2.64 3.93 -10.69
N GLU A 80 2.13 2.70 -10.76
CA GLU A 80 2.06 1.74 -9.68
C GLU A 80 3.12 0.64 -9.78
N GLN A 81 3.98 0.71 -10.79
CA GLN A 81 5.11 -0.20 -11.00
C GLN A 81 6.37 0.33 -10.31
N ILE A 82 7.17 -0.58 -9.76
CA ILE A 82 8.50 -0.25 -9.24
C ILE A 82 9.47 -0.21 -10.41
N VAL A 83 10.18 0.90 -10.57
CA VAL A 83 11.07 1.15 -11.71
C VAL A 83 12.22 0.14 -11.80
N THR A 84 12.66 -0.39 -10.66
CA THR A 84 13.74 -1.37 -10.57
C THR A 84 13.28 -2.80 -10.83
N GLU A 85 11.98 -3.07 -10.85
CA GLU A 85 11.42 -4.40 -11.09
C GLU A 85 11.30 -4.68 -12.60
N THR A 86 11.52 -5.94 -12.96
CA THR A 86 11.26 -6.43 -14.33
C THR A 86 10.05 -7.35 -14.30
N TYR A 87 9.03 -7.00 -15.07
CA TYR A 87 7.79 -7.77 -15.17
C TYR A 87 7.82 -8.69 -16.39
N ARG A 88 7.83 -9.99 -16.18
CA ARG A 88 7.88 -11.01 -17.24
C ARG A 88 6.60 -11.83 -17.23
N GLU A 89 6.14 -12.20 -18.40
CA GLU A 89 5.02 -13.13 -18.56
C GLU A 89 5.32 -14.48 -17.88
N GLY A 90 4.37 -14.98 -17.10
CA GLY A 90 4.49 -16.20 -16.30
C GLY A 90 4.98 -16.01 -14.87
N ASP A 91 5.55 -14.84 -14.53
CA ASP A 91 6.00 -14.57 -13.16
C ASP A 91 4.82 -14.42 -12.20
N ARG A 92 4.98 -14.97 -10.99
CA ARG A 92 4.03 -14.76 -9.89
C ARG A 92 4.44 -13.52 -9.12
N ILE A 93 3.46 -12.68 -8.81
CA ILE A 93 3.70 -11.42 -8.15
C ILE A 93 2.61 -11.15 -7.11
N LYS A 94 3.00 -10.60 -5.96
CA LYS A 94 2.07 -10.07 -4.95
C LYS A 94 1.86 -8.59 -5.17
N CYS A 95 0.62 -8.16 -5.18
CA CYS A 95 0.24 -6.76 -5.36
C CYS A 95 -0.79 -6.35 -4.31
N TYR A 96 -0.85 -5.05 -4.04
CA TYR A 96 -1.87 -4.45 -3.20
C TYR A 96 -3.06 -4.02 -4.06
N ILE A 97 -4.27 -4.34 -3.65
CA ILE A 97 -5.49 -3.91 -4.33
C ILE A 97 -5.78 -2.47 -3.90
N VAL A 98 -5.63 -1.54 -4.84
CA VAL A 98 -5.85 -0.10 -4.57
C VAL A 98 -7.32 0.24 -4.69
N GLU A 99 -7.97 -0.25 -5.75
CA GLU A 99 -9.34 0.13 -6.08
C GLU A 99 -9.99 -0.92 -6.99
N VAL A 100 -11.26 -1.17 -6.78
CA VAL A 100 -12.09 -2.04 -7.63
C VAL A 100 -13.26 -1.23 -8.19
N LYS A 101 -13.26 -1.01 -9.50
CA LYS A 101 -14.31 -0.26 -10.21
C LYS A 101 -15.26 -1.18 -10.98
N LYS A 102 -16.55 -0.88 -10.91
CA LYS A 102 -17.54 -1.53 -11.76
C LYS A 102 -17.61 -0.81 -13.10
N THR A 103 -17.33 -1.53 -14.19
CA THR A 103 -17.43 -0.99 -15.55
C THR A 103 -18.43 -1.79 -16.38
N THR A 104 -18.83 -1.26 -17.53
CA THR A 104 -19.73 -1.94 -18.48
C THR A 104 -19.15 -3.25 -19.02
N LYS A 105 -17.80 -3.36 -19.02
CA LYS A 105 -17.10 -4.57 -19.49
C LYS A 105 -16.84 -5.58 -18.38
N GLY A 106 -17.05 -5.22 -17.12
CA GLY A 106 -16.81 -6.03 -15.93
C GLY A 106 -16.04 -5.27 -14.85
N PRO A 107 -15.67 -5.92 -13.74
CA PRO A 107 -14.86 -5.28 -12.71
C PRO A 107 -13.47 -4.93 -13.25
N GLN A 108 -13.01 -3.73 -12.97
CA GLN A 108 -11.65 -3.29 -13.21
C GLN A 108 -10.93 -3.19 -11.88
N ILE A 109 -9.92 -4.02 -11.71
CA ILE A 109 -9.13 -4.09 -10.47
C ILE A 109 -7.81 -3.37 -10.72
N MET A 110 -7.58 -2.30 -9.96
CA MET A 110 -6.32 -1.56 -9.98
C MET A 110 -5.46 -2.05 -8.83
N ILE A 111 -4.25 -2.46 -9.16
CA ILE A 111 -3.28 -2.99 -8.20
C ILE A 111 -2.00 -2.17 -8.23
N SER A 112 -1.27 -2.22 -7.11
CA SER A 112 -0.04 -1.45 -6.92
C SER A 112 1.08 -2.29 -6.32
N ARG A 113 2.31 -1.98 -6.76
CA ARG A 113 3.56 -2.42 -6.13
C ARG A 113 4.23 -1.28 -5.35
N THR A 114 3.83 -0.04 -5.59
CA THR A 114 4.41 1.16 -4.97
C THR A 114 3.70 1.59 -3.69
N HIS A 115 2.45 1.20 -3.50
CA HIS A 115 1.62 1.63 -2.38
C HIS A 115 2.21 1.20 -1.02
N PRO A 116 2.24 2.08 0.00
CA PRO A 116 2.75 1.74 1.34
C PRO A 116 1.98 0.59 2.01
N GLY A 117 0.69 0.46 1.69
CA GLY A 117 -0.16 -0.63 2.16
C GLY A 117 0.35 -2.02 1.78
N LEU A 118 1.06 -2.16 0.67
CA LEU A 118 1.70 -3.42 0.31
C LEU A 118 2.68 -3.86 1.40
N LEU A 119 3.56 -2.96 1.83
CA LEU A 119 4.55 -3.25 2.86
C LEU A 119 3.88 -3.59 4.20
N LYS A 120 2.84 -2.83 4.58
CA LYS A 120 2.06 -3.08 5.79
C LYS A 120 1.47 -4.50 5.79
N ARG A 121 0.82 -4.89 4.69
CA ARG A 121 0.21 -6.21 4.55
C ARG A 121 1.23 -7.34 4.49
N LEU A 122 2.42 -7.11 3.90
CA LEU A 122 3.50 -8.10 3.93
C LEU A 122 3.97 -8.37 5.35
N PHE A 123 4.11 -7.32 6.18
CA PHE A 123 4.45 -7.49 7.60
C PHE A 123 3.34 -8.20 8.38
N GLU A 124 2.08 -7.91 8.11
CA GLU A 124 0.95 -8.63 8.74
C GLU A 124 0.93 -10.14 8.39
N LEU A 125 1.37 -10.50 7.19
CA LEU A 125 1.47 -11.92 6.78
C LEU A 125 2.68 -12.63 7.38
N GLU A 126 3.82 -11.93 7.55
CA GLU A 126 5.08 -12.53 7.94
C GLU A 126 5.30 -12.53 9.47
N VAL A 127 4.66 -11.60 10.18
CA VAL A 127 4.84 -11.36 11.63
C VAL A 127 3.56 -11.70 12.38
N PRO A 128 3.50 -12.87 13.05
CA PRO A 128 2.31 -13.30 13.80
C PRO A 128 1.87 -12.30 14.86
N GLU A 129 2.81 -11.64 15.54
CA GLU A 129 2.55 -10.65 16.59
C GLU A 129 1.83 -9.41 16.05
N ILE A 130 2.03 -9.07 14.75
CA ILE A 130 1.27 -8.00 14.07
C ILE A 130 -0.12 -8.52 13.70
N PHE A 131 -0.22 -9.73 13.16
CA PHE A 131 -1.50 -10.33 12.81
C PHE A 131 -2.43 -10.48 14.02
N GLU A 132 -1.89 -10.86 15.17
CA GLU A 132 -2.60 -10.98 16.45
C GLU A 132 -2.91 -9.61 17.10
N GLY A 133 -2.33 -8.52 16.60
CA GLY A 133 -2.54 -7.16 17.09
C GLY A 133 -1.77 -6.83 18.38
N VAL A 134 -0.82 -7.64 18.79
CA VAL A 134 0.09 -7.38 19.93
C VAL A 134 1.13 -6.34 19.54
N VAL A 135 1.68 -6.46 18.33
CA VAL A 135 2.56 -5.46 17.73
C VAL A 135 1.75 -4.65 16.71
N GLU A 136 1.81 -3.34 16.81
CA GLU A 136 1.16 -2.41 15.91
C GLU A 136 2.17 -1.77 14.95
N LEU A 137 1.85 -1.73 13.67
CA LEU A 137 2.56 -0.95 12.70
C LEU A 137 1.92 0.45 12.65
N LYS A 138 2.57 1.43 13.28
CA LYS A 138 2.07 2.80 13.45
C LYS A 138 2.18 3.66 12.19
N SER A 139 3.28 3.54 11.46
CA SER A 139 3.54 4.37 10.29
C SER A 139 4.44 3.65 9.29
N VAL A 140 4.33 4.03 8.02
CA VAL A 140 5.15 3.54 6.90
C VAL A 140 5.59 4.72 6.05
N ALA A 141 6.89 4.86 5.84
CA ALA A 141 7.47 5.76 4.84
C ALA A 141 8.21 4.91 3.80
N ARG A 142 7.86 5.05 2.53
CA ARG A 142 8.37 4.19 1.47
C ARG A 142 8.86 4.97 0.28
N GLU A 143 10.05 4.61 -0.21
CA GLU A 143 10.56 4.90 -1.54
C GLU A 143 10.68 3.57 -2.29
N PRO A 144 9.66 3.23 -3.11
CA PRO A 144 9.51 1.90 -3.72
C PRO A 144 10.75 1.48 -4.51
N GLY A 145 11.19 0.23 -4.30
CA GLY A 145 12.37 -0.33 -4.95
C GLY A 145 13.71 0.19 -4.44
N MET A 146 13.72 1.07 -3.44
CA MET A 146 14.94 1.64 -2.87
C MET A 146 15.05 1.37 -1.37
N ARG A 147 14.27 2.08 -0.57
CA ARG A 147 14.31 1.97 0.90
C ARG A 147 12.98 2.35 1.51
N SER A 148 12.65 1.69 2.60
CA SER A 148 11.46 1.95 3.41
C SER A 148 11.80 2.00 4.88
N LYS A 149 11.01 2.75 5.64
CA LYS A 149 11.02 2.75 7.09
C LYS A 149 9.62 2.42 7.60
N ILE A 150 9.55 1.58 8.62
CA ILE A 150 8.31 1.30 9.34
C ILE A 150 8.49 1.62 10.81
N ALA A 151 7.45 2.16 11.42
CA ALA A 151 7.41 2.40 12.86
C ALA A 151 6.49 1.38 13.54
N VAL A 152 7.02 0.68 14.52
CA VAL A 152 6.34 -0.40 15.22
C VAL A 152 6.27 -0.15 16.72
N TYR A 153 5.17 -0.56 17.33
CA TYR A 153 4.90 -0.42 18.75
C TYR A 153 4.34 -1.73 19.31
N SER A 154 4.71 -2.09 20.51
CA SER A 154 4.10 -3.23 21.21
C SER A 154 3.18 -2.77 22.32
N ARG A 155 2.00 -3.39 22.41
CA ARG A 155 1.08 -3.21 23.54
C ARG A 155 1.52 -3.98 24.77
N ASP A 156 2.35 -5.01 24.59
CA ASP A 156 2.94 -5.82 25.67
C ASP A 156 4.39 -5.38 25.88
N GLU A 157 4.70 -4.88 27.06
CA GLU A 157 6.03 -4.40 27.44
C GLU A 157 7.11 -5.53 27.39
N ASN A 158 6.69 -6.78 27.48
CA ASN A 158 7.59 -7.94 27.41
C ASN A 158 7.99 -8.32 25.96
N ILE A 159 7.33 -7.73 24.97
CA ILE A 159 7.59 -8.03 23.55
C ILE A 159 8.33 -6.85 22.91
N ASP A 160 9.55 -7.13 22.44
CA ASP A 160 10.28 -6.18 21.60
C ASP A 160 9.64 -6.13 20.19
N PRO A 161 9.00 -5.00 19.82
CA PRO A 161 8.31 -4.91 18.52
C PRO A 161 9.29 -4.94 17.35
N VAL A 162 10.50 -4.43 17.52
CA VAL A 162 11.54 -4.44 16.47
C VAL A 162 12.06 -5.87 16.27
N GLY A 163 12.38 -6.57 17.37
CA GLY A 163 12.83 -7.95 17.33
C GLY A 163 11.79 -8.89 16.73
N ALA A 164 10.50 -8.70 17.04
CA ALA A 164 9.40 -9.47 16.47
C ALA A 164 9.34 -9.33 14.94
N CYS A 165 9.48 -8.11 14.42
CA CYS A 165 9.47 -7.83 12.99
C CYS A 165 10.73 -8.32 12.26
N VAL A 166 11.90 -8.22 12.89
CA VAL A 166 13.16 -8.73 12.34
C VAL A 166 13.14 -10.26 12.26
N GLY A 167 12.64 -10.89 13.32
CA GLY A 167 12.57 -12.34 13.45
C GLY A 167 13.91 -13.01 13.71
N PRO A 168 13.91 -14.34 13.92
CA PRO A 168 15.13 -15.10 14.18
C PRO A 168 16.15 -14.93 13.05
N LYS A 169 17.35 -14.45 13.38
CA LYS A 169 18.44 -14.20 12.42
C LYS A 169 18.03 -13.28 11.24
N GLY A 170 17.03 -12.43 11.42
CA GLY A 170 16.55 -11.53 10.36
C GLY A 170 15.70 -12.18 9.28
N GLN A 171 15.24 -13.40 9.46
CA GLN A 171 14.53 -14.16 8.42
C GLN A 171 13.22 -13.50 8.00
N ARG A 172 12.42 -12.99 8.95
CA ARG A 172 11.11 -12.39 8.63
C ARG A 172 11.28 -11.16 7.74
N VAL A 173 12.12 -10.23 8.13
CA VAL A 173 12.35 -9.02 7.32
C VAL A 173 13.03 -9.38 5.99
N GLN A 174 13.91 -10.40 5.95
CA GLN A 174 14.54 -10.82 4.72
C GLN A 174 13.54 -11.39 3.70
N HIS A 175 12.55 -12.19 4.13
CA HIS A 175 11.49 -12.66 3.23
C HIS A 175 10.72 -11.51 2.59
N ILE A 176 10.49 -10.42 3.32
CA ILE A 176 9.81 -9.23 2.78
C ILE A 176 10.73 -8.48 1.82
N VAL A 177 12.01 -8.34 2.14
CA VAL A 177 13.03 -7.72 1.27
C VAL A 177 13.14 -8.49 -0.04
N ASP A 178 13.16 -9.82 0.02
CA ASP A 178 13.22 -10.70 -1.17
C ASP A 178 11.95 -10.55 -2.03
N GLU A 179 10.77 -10.49 -1.42
CA GLU A 179 9.50 -10.26 -2.13
C GLU A 179 9.48 -8.88 -2.83
N LEU A 180 10.16 -7.89 -2.27
CA LEU A 180 10.24 -6.52 -2.80
C LEU A 180 11.51 -6.28 -3.64
N HIS A 181 12.18 -7.34 -4.08
CA HIS A 181 13.38 -7.29 -4.95
C HIS A 181 14.46 -6.36 -4.40
N ASP A 182 14.96 -6.68 -3.18
CA ASP A 182 16.04 -5.99 -2.48
C ASP A 182 15.72 -4.55 -1.99
N GLU A 183 14.45 -4.17 -1.87
CA GLU A 183 14.06 -2.94 -1.20
C GLU A 183 14.48 -3.00 0.28
N LYS A 184 15.36 -2.09 0.70
CA LYS A 184 15.88 -2.06 2.08
C LYS A 184 14.80 -1.58 3.04
N ILE A 185 14.69 -2.25 4.20
CA ILE A 185 13.67 -1.94 5.20
C ILE A 185 14.32 -1.65 6.53
N ASP A 186 14.10 -0.44 7.07
CA ASP A 186 14.48 -0.06 8.42
C ASP A 186 13.27 -0.17 9.34
N ILE A 187 13.41 -0.91 10.42
CA ILE A 187 12.38 -1.09 11.43
C ILE A 187 12.70 -0.18 12.62
N VAL A 188 11.81 0.75 12.92
CA VAL A 188 11.97 1.81 13.92
C VAL A 188 11.00 1.56 15.06
N LYS A 189 11.48 1.64 16.31
CA LYS A 189 10.61 1.64 17.47
C LYS A 189 9.85 2.97 17.53
N TRP A 190 8.53 2.90 17.49
CA TRP A 190 7.66 4.05 17.73
C TRP A 190 7.69 4.42 19.22
N ASP A 191 7.63 5.71 19.51
CA ASP A 191 7.52 6.22 20.87
C ASP A 191 6.48 7.34 20.91
N GLU A 192 5.84 7.50 22.08
CA GLU A 192 4.87 8.55 22.29
C GLU A 192 5.55 9.93 22.39
N ASP A 193 6.77 9.96 22.93
CA ASP A 193 7.61 11.14 22.95
C ASP A 193 8.14 11.45 21.53
N PRO A 194 7.74 12.58 20.91
CA PRO A 194 8.19 12.93 19.57
C PRO A 194 9.70 13.02 19.43
N ALA A 195 10.42 13.48 20.45
CA ALA A 195 11.87 13.61 20.41
C ALA A 195 12.55 12.23 20.32
N ILE A 196 12.07 11.28 21.12
CA ILE A 196 12.56 9.89 21.09
C ILE A 196 12.20 9.23 19.74
N TYR A 197 10.97 9.42 19.27
CA TYR A 197 10.52 8.84 18.00
C TYR A 197 11.31 9.39 16.81
N ILE A 198 11.58 10.70 16.78
CA ILE A 198 12.39 11.34 15.73
C ILE A 198 13.83 10.80 15.79
N ALA A 199 14.44 10.71 16.97
CA ALA A 199 15.76 10.13 17.14
C ALA A 199 15.84 8.69 16.61
N ASN A 200 14.86 7.85 16.97
CA ASN A 200 14.76 6.47 16.49
C ASN A 200 14.60 6.41 14.97
N SER A 201 13.83 7.32 14.38
CA SER A 201 13.53 7.35 12.95
C SER A 201 14.75 7.63 12.07
N LEU A 202 15.77 8.29 12.62
CA LEU A 202 17.03 8.57 11.94
C LEU A 202 18.02 7.40 11.95
N SER A 203 17.66 6.28 12.62
CA SER A 203 18.45 5.04 12.54
C SER A 203 18.86 4.74 11.08
N PRO A 204 20.11 4.27 10.85
CA PRO A 204 21.09 3.81 11.81
C PRO A 204 21.99 4.92 12.42
N ALA A 205 21.77 6.20 12.10
CA ALA A 205 22.54 7.28 12.70
C ALA A 205 22.20 7.45 14.20
N LYS A 206 23.22 7.78 14.98
CA LYS A 206 23.06 8.09 16.40
C LYS A 206 22.81 9.59 16.55
N VAL A 207 21.85 9.94 17.40
CA VAL A 207 21.45 11.32 17.69
C VAL A 207 21.97 11.74 19.05
N VAL A 208 22.44 12.98 19.18
CA VAL A 208 22.90 13.59 20.42
C VAL A 208 21.75 14.25 21.16
N SER A 209 21.00 15.10 20.47
CA SER A 209 19.84 15.79 21.04
C SER A 209 18.77 16.04 19.97
N VAL A 210 17.53 16.19 20.42
CA VAL A 210 16.38 16.56 19.60
C VAL A 210 15.58 17.59 20.37
N ASP A 211 15.42 18.77 19.77
CA ASP A 211 14.49 19.79 20.21
C ASP A 211 13.27 19.78 19.31
N VAL A 212 12.07 19.86 19.86
CA VAL A 212 10.81 19.78 19.12
C VAL A 212 9.90 20.96 19.37
N SER A 213 9.20 21.39 18.32
CA SER A 213 8.06 22.33 18.42
C SER A 213 6.80 21.63 17.95
N GLU A 214 5.89 21.38 18.88
CA GLU A 214 4.61 20.74 18.54
C GLU A 214 3.70 21.63 17.69
N GLU A 215 3.80 22.95 17.88
CA GLU A 215 3.01 23.92 17.12
C GLU A 215 3.38 23.92 15.64
N GLU A 216 4.67 23.92 15.34
CA GLU A 216 5.18 23.95 13.96
C GLU A 216 5.35 22.57 13.34
N LYS A 217 5.21 21.50 14.14
CA LYS A 217 5.59 20.13 13.75
C LYS A 217 7.01 20.08 13.17
N ALA A 218 7.92 20.78 13.82
CA ALA A 218 9.32 20.92 13.43
C ALA A 218 10.25 20.42 14.53
N SER A 219 11.39 19.88 14.13
CA SER A 219 12.41 19.40 15.04
C SER A 219 13.80 19.84 14.60
N TYR A 220 14.64 20.13 15.56
CA TYR A 220 16.06 20.43 15.39
C TYR A 220 16.86 19.29 16.02
N VAL A 221 17.65 18.61 15.19
CA VAL A 221 18.36 17.39 15.58
C VAL A 221 19.85 17.60 15.48
N VAL A 222 20.58 17.33 16.55
CA VAL A 222 22.03 17.38 16.58
C VAL A 222 22.57 15.94 16.54
N VAL A 223 23.52 15.71 15.63
CA VAL A 223 24.21 14.44 15.48
C VAL A 223 25.72 14.65 15.57
N PRO A 224 26.51 13.63 15.97
CA PRO A 224 27.97 13.71 15.90
C PRO A 224 28.43 14.01 14.47
N ASP A 225 29.49 14.80 14.29
CA ASP A 225 30.00 15.21 12.96
C ASP A 225 30.19 14.04 12.00
N TYR A 226 30.74 12.94 12.48
CA TYR A 226 30.94 11.73 11.66
C TYR A 226 29.66 10.98 11.32
N GLN A 227 28.54 11.31 11.94
CA GLN A 227 27.22 10.71 11.68
C GLN A 227 26.34 11.56 10.73
N LEU A 228 26.71 12.82 10.48
CA LEU A 228 25.88 13.74 9.70
C LEU A 228 25.50 13.17 8.31
N SER A 229 26.48 12.66 7.59
CA SER A 229 26.24 12.04 6.28
C SER A 229 25.33 10.81 6.35
N LEU A 230 25.40 10.04 7.43
CA LEU A 230 24.56 8.89 7.65
C LEU A 230 23.13 9.28 8.03
N ALA A 231 22.98 10.32 8.88
CA ALA A 231 21.69 10.85 9.29
C ALA A 231 20.91 11.44 8.10
N ILE A 232 21.58 12.18 7.23
CA ILE A 232 21.00 12.73 6.01
C ILE A 232 20.76 11.61 4.99
N GLY A 233 21.74 10.70 4.82
CA GLY A 233 21.72 9.64 3.83
C GLY A 233 22.00 10.12 2.40
N LYS A 234 22.17 9.17 1.48
CA LYS A 234 22.41 9.46 0.06
C LYS A 234 21.24 10.26 -0.52
N ALA A 235 21.54 11.43 -1.09
CA ALA A 235 20.55 12.37 -1.64
C ALA A 235 19.41 12.73 -0.65
N GLY A 236 19.72 12.76 0.65
CA GLY A 236 18.73 13.09 1.69
C GLY A 236 17.70 12.00 1.97
N GLN A 237 17.91 10.78 1.51
CA GLN A 237 16.93 9.70 1.59
C GLN A 237 16.56 9.35 3.03
N ASN A 238 17.55 9.22 3.92
CA ASN A 238 17.29 8.85 5.31
C ASN A 238 16.48 9.92 6.05
N ALA A 239 16.90 11.19 5.93
CA ALA A 239 16.17 12.32 6.52
C ALA A 239 14.76 12.48 5.96
N ARG A 240 14.60 12.34 4.63
CA ARG A 240 13.29 12.44 3.98
C ARG A 240 12.34 11.30 4.39
N LEU A 241 12.82 10.07 4.51
CA LEU A 241 12.03 8.94 5.01
C LEU A 241 11.67 9.13 6.48
N ALA A 242 12.59 9.59 7.32
CA ALA A 242 12.33 9.88 8.71
C ALA A 242 11.25 10.97 8.88
N ALA A 243 11.36 12.06 8.11
CA ALA A 243 10.35 13.12 8.11
C ALA A 243 8.95 12.62 7.68
N LYS A 244 8.88 11.77 6.64
CA LYS A 244 7.62 11.16 6.22
C LYS A 244 7.07 10.17 7.25
N LEU A 245 7.95 9.37 7.88
CA LEU A 245 7.56 8.38 8.87
C LEU A 245 6.95 9.02 10.12
N THR A 246 7.59 10.09 10.61
CA THR A 246 7.20 10.79 11.84
C THR A 246 6.15 11.86 11.60
N ASN A 247 6.00 12.34 10.37
CA ASN A 247 5.20 13.51 10.00
C ASN A 247 5.68 14.82 10.67
N TRP A 248 7.01 14.92 10.83
CA TRP A 248 7.69 16.10 11.36
C TRP A 248 8.66 16.67 10.34
N LYS A 249 8.85 17.98 10.35
CA LYS A 249 9.97 18.62 9.67
C LYS A 249 11.22 18.37 10.50
N ILE A 250 12.28 17.83 9.90
CA ILE A 250 13.51 17.47 10.62
C ILE A 250 14.66 18.28 10.05
N ASP A 251 15.22 19.19 10.85
CA ASP A 251 16.46 19.89 10.55
C ASP A 251 17.61 19.19 11.27
N ILE A 252 18.62 18.74 10.52
CA ILE A 252 19.73 17.95 11.05
C ILE A 252 21.02 18.77 10.95
N LYS A 253 21.68 18.99 12.08
CA LYS A 253 22.97 19.65 12.18
C LYS A 253 24.00 18.74 12.85
N SER A 254 25.27 18.92 12.50
CA SER A 254 26.36 18.32 13.28
C SER A 254 26.62 19.10 14.55
N GLU A 255 27.35 18.49 15.50
CA GLU A 255 27.75 19.17 16.74
C GLU A 255 28.54 20.45 16.44
N THR A 256 29.47 20.42 15.46
CA THR A 256 30.24 21.59 15.04
C THR A 256 29.34 22.67 14.47
N GLN A 257 28.40 22.33 13.57
CA GLN A 257 27.45 23.28 13.00
C GLN A 257 26.51 23.89 14.06
N ALA A 258 26.06 23.09 15.02
CA ALA A 258 25.22 23.55 16.12
C ALA A 258 25.97 24.49 17.08
N ALA A 259 27.30 24.30 17.24
CA ALA A 259 28.12 25.17 18.04
C ALA A 259 28.42 26.52 17.33
N GLU A 260 28.57 26.52 16.01
CA GLU A 260 28.80 27.74 15.18
C GLU A 260 27.52 28.56 15.02
N GLU A 261 26.38 27.88 14.86
CA GLU A 261 25.05 28.49 14.74
C GLU A 261 24.12 27.96 15.85
N PRO A 262 24.19 28.49 17.08
CA PRO A 262 23.38 28.02 18.18
C PRO A 262 21.88 28.12 17.84
N PHE A 263 21.15 27.05 18.13
CA PHE A 263 19.70 27.04 17.94
C PHE A 263 19.03 28.05 18.87
N THR A 264 18.39 29.06 18.27
CA THR A 264 17.72 30.16 18.99
C THR A 264 16.24 29.91 19.26
N GLY A 265 15.78 28.70 18.97
CA GLY A 265 14.36 28.30 19.07
C GLY A 265 13.67 28.27 17.71
N PHE A 266 12.50 27.64 17.67
CA PHE A 266 11.60 27.72 16.52
C PHE A 266 11.00 29.12 16.51
N GLY A 267 11.53 30.00 15.66
CA GLY A 267 11.06 31.38 15.54
C GLY A 267 9.89 31.43 14.56
N ASN A 268 8.88 32.20 14.89
CA ASN A 268 7.91 32.69 13.92
C ASN A 268 8.69 33.31 12.76
N ALA A 269 8.51 32.79 11.56
CA ALA A 269 8.85 33.54 10.36
C ALA A 269 7.83 34.70 10.26
N GLU A 270 7.97 35.69 11.14
CA GLU A 270 7.34 36.99 10.97
C GLU A 270 8.24 37.84 10.08
N ASP A 271 7.65 38.17 8.94
CA ASP A 271 7.83 39.37 8.18
C ASP A 271 9.24 39.69 7.64
N GLY A 272 9.43 39.30 6.40
CA GLY A 272 10.30 40.00 5.46
C GLY A 272 9.43 40.58 4.36
N GLU A 273 9.22 41.90 4.42
CA GLU A 273 8.54 42.74 3.43
C GLU A 273 8.88 42.47 1.96
#